data_f4cb0b8ab97f18cd4df5fb857c3bdbc0
#
_entry.id   f4cb0b8ab97f18cd4df5fb857c3bdbc0
#
_cell.length_a   1.000
_cell.length_b   1.000
_cell.length_c   1.000
_cell.angle_alpha   90.00
_cell.angle_beta   90.00
_cell.angle_gamma   90.00
#
_symmetry.space_group_name_H-M   'P 1'
#
loop_
_entity.id
_entity.type
_entity.pdbx_description
1 polymer ?
#
loop_
_entity_poly.entity_id
_entity_poly.type
_entity_poly.pdbx_seq_one_letter_code
_entity_poly.pdbx_strand_id
1 'polypeptide(L)'
;ENTEHGMGEITRNIGVVFQNSVLDQALSVRDNLRSRAALYGINGGAFRSRYDELAALLDFEDMDPRIVGRLSGGQRRRIDIARALLHRPQILILDEPTTGLDPQTRKLLWDGVKELRRKESMTVFLTTHYMEEATDADHVVILDAGRIVAEGTPLQLKNRYTGDFITLYGASEAEAQLLGRSFEKLPGAFRIEVGSTAE
;
A
#
# COMPACT_ATOMS: atom_id res chain seq x y z
N GLU A 1 22.95 -13.83 -6.26
CA GLU A 1 23.94 -13.59 -5.19
C GLU A 1 23.65 -14.51 -4.02
N ASN A 2 24.71 -15.13 -3.50
CA ASN A 2 24.59 -16.11 -2.42
C ASN A 2 24.28 -15.36 -1.12
N THR A 3 23.12 -15.57 -0.53
CA THR A 3 22.59 -14.83 0.65
C THR A 3 23.49 -14.89 1.89
N GLU A 4 24.40 -15.84 1.98
CA GLU A 4 25.29 -16.00 3.13
C GLU A 4 26.40 -14.96 3.21
N HIS A 5 26.82 -14.36 2.09
CA HIS A 5 27.91 -13.36 2.05
C HIS A 5 27.40 -11.91 1.86
N GLY A 6 26.13 -11.72 1.55
CA GLY A 6 25.53 -10.41 1.23
C GLY A 6 24.50 -9.88 2.25
N MET A 7 24.31 -10.56 3.39
CA MET A 7 23.26 -10.19 4.38
C MET A 7 23.29 -8.72 4.79
N GLY A 8 24.49 -8.15 4.98
CA GLY A 8 24.65 -6.74 5.38
C GLY A 8 24.27 -5.75 4.27
N GLU A 9 24.49 -6.09 3.01
CA GLU A 9 24.08 -5.26 1.86
C GLU A 9 22.59 -5.39 1.60
N ILE A 10 22.05 -6.61 1.68
CA ILE A 10 20.62 -6.87 1.50
C ILE A 10 19.80 -6.08 2.54
N THR A 11 20.18 -6.16 3.80
CA THR A 11 19.47 -5.45 4.89
C THR A 11 19.55 -3.93 4.79
N ARG A 12 20.58 -3.38 4.14
CA ARG A 12 20.69 -1.93 3.87
C ARG A 12 19.79 -1.46 2.74
N ASN A 13 19.43 -2.36 1.83
CA ASN A 13 18.63 -2.01 0.66
C ASN A 13 17.13 -2.31 0.85
N ILE A 14 16.74 -2.96 1.95
CA ILE A 14 15.35 -3.37 2.19
C ILE A 14 14.81 -2.74 3.47
N GLY A 15 13.67 -2.07 3.34
CA GLY A 15 12.81 -1.69 4.46
C GLY A 15 11.64 -2.66 4.58
N VAL A 16 11.30 -3.08 5.80
CA VAL A 16 10.17 -3.99 6.03
C VAL A 16 9.26 -3.45 7.11
N VAL A 17 7.98 -3.43 6.82
CA VAL A 17 6.90 -3.13 7.77
C VAL A 17 6.03 -4.36 7.89
N PHE A 18 6.06 -4.97 9.05
CA PHE A 18 5.26 -6.16 9.37
C PHE A 18 3.81 -5.78 9.70
N GLN A 19 2.90 -6.73 9.63
CA GLN A 19 1.50 -6.56 10.04
C GLN A 19 1.41 -6.04 11.48
N ASN A 20 2.19 -6.64 12.40
CA ASN A 20 2.29 -6.19 13.77
C ASN A 20 3.43 -5.18 13.94
N SER A 21 3.21 -4.15 14.77
CA SER A 21 4.23 -3.16 15.10
C SER A 21 5.41 -3.81 15.84
N VAL A 22 6.62 -3.43 15.45
CA VAL A 22 7.88 -3.87 16.07
C VAL A 22 8.56 -2.74 16.84
N LEU A 23 7.83 -1.66 17.14
CA LEU A 23 8.30 -0.54 17.94
C LEU A 23 8.32 -0.92 19.42
N ASP A 24 9.33 -0.42 20.15
CA ASP A 24 9.37 -0.52 21.60
C ASP A 24 8.33 0.45 22.20
N GLN A 25 7.34 -0.12 22.88
CA GLN A 25 6.24 0.64 23.45
C GLN A 25 6.64 1.51 24.65
N ALA A 26 7.76 1.23 25.29
CA ALA A 26 8.26 1.98 26.44
C ALA A 26 9.07 3.23 26.03
N LEU A 27 9.57 3.25 24.79
CA LEU A 27 10.37 4.36 24.27
C LEU A 27 9.51 5.44 23.60
N SER A 28 10.10 6.65 23.51
CA SER A 28 9.51 7.72 22.71
C SER A 28 9.60 7.40 21.21
N VAL A 29 8.81 8.10 20.38
CA VAL A 29 8.88 8.03 18.92
C VAL A 29 10.32 8.31 18.45
N ARG A 30 10.91 9.40 18.94
CA ARG A 30 12.29 9.80 18.59
C ARG A 30 13.30 8.73 18.97
N ASP A 31 13.22 8.16 20.16
CA ASP A 31 14.19 7.17 20.62
C ASP A 31 14.10 5.85 19.85
N ASN A 32 12.87 5.41 19.49
CA ASN A 32 12.67 4.27 18.60
C ASN A 32 13.35 4.49 17.25
N LEU A 33 13.10 5.63 16.62
CA LEU A 33 13.66 5.94 15.30
C LEU A 33 15.18 6.16 15.38
N ARG A 34 15.68 6.82 16.43
CA ARG A 34 17.10 7.06 16.66
C ARG A 34 17.89 5.76 16.84
N SER A 35 17.39 4.86 17.68
CA SER A 35 18.01 3.55 17.91
C SER A 35 18.09 2.73 16.63
N ARG A 36 17.04 2.78 15.82
CA ARG A 36 17.02 2.09 14.52
C ARG A 36 17.98 2.72 13.53
N ALA A 37 18.01 4.04 13.41
CA ALA A 37 18.92 4.78 12.54
C ALA A 37 20.40 4.51 12.85
N ALA A 38 20.73 4.41 14.14
CA ALA A 38 22.09 4.10 14.61
C ALA A 38 22.61 2.77 14.08
N LEU A 39 21.77 1.75 13.88
CA LEU A 39 22.15 0.46 13.29
C LEU A 39 22.64 0.59 11.84
N TYR A 40 22.25 1.65 11.15
CA TYR A 40 22.69 1.98 9.79
C TYR A 40 23.78 3.07 9.76
N GLY A 41 24.30 3.45 10.93
CA GLY A 41 25.31 4.51 11.04
C GLY A 41 24.75 5.93 10.88
N ILE A 42 23.44 6.10 10.88
CA ILE A 42 22.77 7.40 10.70
C ILE A 42 22.60 8.06 12.08
N ASN A 43 23.44 9.08 12.35
CA ASN A 43 23.51 9.74 13.65
C ASN A 43 23.55 11.27 13.51
N GLY A 44 23.42 11.99 14.62
CA GLY A 44 23.61 13.44 14.70
C GLY A 44 22.72 14.23 13.74
N GLY A 45 23.34 15.10 12.94
CA GLY A 45 22.63 15.94 11.95
C GLY A 45 21.95 15.15 10.84
N ALA A 46 22.56 14.04 10.38
CA ALA A 46 21.98 13.18 9.36
C ALA A 46 20.68 12.53 9.85
N PHE A 47 20.65 12.06 11.10
CA PHE A 47 19.42 11.55 11.71
C PHE A 47 18.36 12.65 11.82
N ARG A 48 18.73 13.83 12.33
CA ARG A 48 17.76 14.94 12.48
C ARG A 48 17.13 15.29 11.12
N SER A 49 17.94 15.51 10.09
CA SER A 49 17.43 15.85 8.76
C SER A 49 16.49 14.78 8.20
N ARG A 50 16.84 13.50 8.34
CA ARG A 50 16.00 12.40 7.87
C ARG A 50 14.74 12.24 8.70
N TYR A 51 14.83 12.42 10.01
CA TYR A 51 13.69 12.39 10.91
C TYR A 51 12.67 13.47 10.54
N ASP A 52 13.12 14.72 10.40
CA ASP A 52 12.26 15.86 10.08
C ASP A 52 11.58 15.68 8.71
N GLU A 53 12.31 15.15 7.72
CA GLU A 53 11.76 14.81 6.40
C GLU A 53 10.62 13.79 6.50
N LEU A 54 10.85 12.69 7.22
CA LEU A 54 9.85 11.62 7.38
C LEU A 54 8.68 12.08 8.25
N ALA A 55 8.93 12.90 9.27
CA ALA A 55 7.90 13.43 10.14
C ALA A 55 6.90 14.31 9.36
N ALA A 56 7.42 15.18 8.49
CA ALA A 56 6.58 16.02 7.63
C ALA A 56 5.78 15.20 6.61
N LEU A 57 6.40 14.21 5.96
CA LEU A 57 5.75 13.40 4.93
C LEU A 57 4.71 12.42 5.48
N LEU A 58 4.91 11.92 6.68
CA LEU A 58 4.03 10.94 7.33
C LEU A 58 3.21 11.56 8.47
N ASP A 59 3.22 12.89 8.61
CA ASP A 59 2.42 13.67 9.57
C ASP A 59 2.53 13.16 11.01
N PHE A 60 3.76 13.16 11.55
CA PHE A 60 4.00 12.80 12.95
C PHE A 60 4.92 13.79 13.71
N GLU A 61 5.05 15.01 13.22
CA GLU A 61 5.89 16.05 13.83
C GLU A 61 5.51 16.34 15.30
N ASP A 62 4.22 16.32 15.60
CA ASP A 62 3.66 16.55 16.94
C ASP A 62 3.81 15.33 17.89
N MET A 63 4.32 14.21 17.38
CA MET A 63 4.42 12.96 18.15
C MET A 63 5.80 12.72 18.74
N ASP A 64 6.78 13.57 18.43
CA ASP A 64 8.19 13.41 18.80
C ASP A 64 8.44 12.97 20.24
N PRO A 65 7.90 13.67 21.27
CA PRO A 65 8.16 13.30 22.66
C PRO A 65 7.22 12.20 23.19
N ARG A 66 6.23 11.75 22.39
CA ARG A 66 5.24 10.80 22.89
C ARG A 66 5.80 9.39 22.99
N ILE A 67 5.41 8.71 24.06
CA ILE A 67 5.70 7.27 24.25
C ILE A 67 4.86 6.47 23.27
N VAL A 68 5.49 5.54 22.54
CA VAL A 68 4.84 4.74 21.48
C VAL A 68 3.63 3.96 22.01
N GLY A 69 3.69 3.45 23.23
CA GLY A 69 2.57 2.74 23.86
C GLY A 69 1.30 3.58 24.05
N ARG A 70 1.39 4.92 23.96
CA ARG A 70 0.24 5.85 24.07
C ARG A 70 -0.31 6.31 22.72
N LEU A 71 0.27 5.85 21.62
CA LEU A 71 -0.18 6.20 20.27
C LEU A 71 -1.40 5.36 19.85
N SER A 72 -2.27 5.95 19.01
CA SER A 72 -3.31 5.20 18.32
C SER A 72 -2.68 4.19 17.33
N GLY A 73 -3.46 3.22 16.84
CA GLY A 73 -3.01 2.27 15.83
C GLY A 73 -2.46 2.95 14.57
N GLY A 74 -3.19 3.94 14.05
CA GLY A 74 -2.78 4.70 12.87
C GLY A 74 -1.53 5.55 13.11
N GLN A 75 -1.42 6.19 14.28
CA GLN A 75 -0.22 6.92 14.67
C GLN A 75 1.00 5.99 14.74
N ARG A 76 0.84 4.85 15.39
CA ARG A 76 1.90 3.83 15.49
C ARG A 76 2.32 3.31 14.11
N ARG A 77 1.36 3.08 13.22
CA ARG A 77 1.64 2.61 11.85
C ARG A 77 2.49 3.59 11.05
N ARG A 78 2.25 4.89 11.19
CA ARG A 78 3.08 5.94 10.55
C ARG A 78 4.53 5.87 11.03
N ILE A 79 4.75 5.60 12.32
CA ILE A 79 6.10 5.46 12.89
C ILE A 79 6.77 4.15 12.44
N ASP A 80 6.03 3.02 12.31
CA ASP A 80 6.57 1.77 11.76
C ASP A 80 7.09 1.96 10.34
N ILE A 81 6.35 2.72 9.50
CA ILE A 81 6.77 3.03 8.14
C ILE A 81 7.96 3.98 8.14
N ALA A 82 7.95 5.04 8.95
CA ALA A 82 9.10 5.92 9.11
C ALA A 82 10.36 5.14 9.49
N ARG A 83 10.24 4.20 10.42
CA ARG A 83 11.32 3.31 10.86
C ARG A 83 11.90 2.48 9.71
N ALA A 84 11.06 1.95 8.83
CA ALA A 84 11.50 1.16 7.68
C ALA A 84 12.19 2.01 6.60
N LEU A 85 11.91 3.32 6.56
CA LEU A 85 12.40 4.26 5.55
C LEU A 85 13.64 5.07 5.98
N LEU A 86 14.07 4.98 7.26
CA LEU A 86 15.19 5.78 7.81
C LEU A 86 16.45 5.70 6.96
N HIS A 87 16.82 4.52 6.51
CA HIS A 87 18.08 4.23 5.81
C HIS A 87 17.97 4.33 4.28
N ARG A 88 16.87 4.91 3.75
CA ARG A 88 16.62 5.08 2.31
C ARG A 88 16.72 3.76 1.53
N PRO A 89 15.90 2.77 1.85
CA PRO A 89 15.95 1.47 1.17
C PRO A 89 15.59 1.60 -0.32
N GLN A 90 16.12 0.72 -1.15
CA GLN A 90 15.72 0.61 -2.55
C GLN A 90 14.39 -0.16 -2.71
N ILE A 91 14.09 -1.03 -1.75
CA ILE A 91 12.87 -1.86 -1.73
C ILE A 91 12.18 -1.68 -0.38
N LEU A 92 10.91 -1.31 -0.40
CA LEU A 92 10.04 -1.26 0.78
C LEU A 92 9.02 -2.39 0.68
N ILE A 93 9.02 -3.27 1.67
CA ILE A 93 8.04 -4.36 1.80
C ILE A 93 7.04 -3.99 2.89
N LEU A 94 5.77 -3.98 2.54
CA LEU A 94 4.65 -3.62 3.42
C LEU A 94 3.69 -4.80 3.52
N ASP A 95 3.57 -5.37 4.71
CA ASP A 95 2.63 -6.45 4.97
C ASP A 95 1.36 -5.90 5.59
N GLU A 96 0.26 -5.89 4.80
CA GLU A 96 -1.05 -5.33 5.16
C GLU A 96 -0.96 -3.98 5.89
N PRO A 97 -0.33 -2.95 5.27
CA PRO A 97 0.09 -1.74 5.99
C PRO A 97 -1.06 -0.89 6.54
N THR A 98 -2.26 -1.05 6.02
CA THR A 98 -3.41 -0.18 6.35
C THR A 98 -4.56 -0.90 7.03
N THR A 99 -4.38 -2.17 7.38
CA THR A 99 -5.39 -2.95 8.10
C THR A 99 -5.77 -2.28 9.42
N GLY A 100 -7.08 -2.06 9.61
CA GLY A 100 -7.62 -1.40 10.81
C GLY A 100 -7.46 0.12 10.86
N LEU A 101 -6.96 0.75 9.78
CA LEU A 101 -6.89 2.21 9.69
C LEU A 101 -8.19 2.81 9.13
N ASP A 102 -8.53 3.99 9.63
CA ASP A 102 -9.58 4.81 9.05
C ASP A 102 -9.18 5.33 7.65
N PRO A 103 -10.15 5.69 6.78
CA PRO A 103 -9.87 6.09 5.40
C PRO A 103 -8.96 7.31 5.29
N GLN A 104 -9.05 8.27 6.22
CA GLN A 104 -8.25 9.48 6.19
C GLN A 104 -6.78 9.17 6.51
N THR A 105 -6.52 8.40 7.56
CA THR A 105 -5.18 7.93 7.93
C THR A 105 -4.56 7.08 6.82
N ARG A 106 -5.35 6.20 6.18
CA ARG A 106 -4.91 5.38 5.04
C ARG A 106 -4.45 6.25 3.87
N LYS A 107 -5.27 7.24 3.49
CA LYS A 107 -4.94 8.18 2.41
C LYS A 107 -3.64 8.93 2.69
N LEU A 108 -3.51 9.51 3.88
CA LEU A 108 -2.32 10.25 4.30
C LEU A 108 -1.05 9.38 4.21
N LEU A 109 -1.13 8.14 4.69
CA LEU A 109 -0.04 7.18 4.64
C LEU A 109 0.40 6.89 3.21
N TRP A 110 -0.56 6.64 2.31
CA TRP A 110 -0.26 6.35 0.90
C TRP A 110 0.28 7.58 0.17
N ASP A 111 -0.21 8.77 0.44
CA ASP A 111 0.30 10.01 -0.14
C ASP A 111 1.78 10.21 0.23
N GLY A 112 2.15 9.97 1.51
CA GLY A 112 3.53 10.03 1.97
C GLY A 112 4.44 8.97 1.34
N VAL A 113 3.97 7.71 1.25
CA VAL A 113 4.74 6.61 0.62
C VAL A 113 4.93 6.85 -0.87
N LYS A 114 3.92 7.34 -1.59
CA LYS A 114 4.00 7.67 -3.02
C LYS A 114 5.02 8.78 -3.28
N GLU A 115 5.02 9.82 -2.45
CA GLU A 115 5.98 10.93 -2.58
C GLU A 115 7.42 10.45 -2.35
N LEU A 116 7.65 9.63 -1.31
CA LEU A 116 8.97 9.04 -1.06
C LEU A 116 9.41 8.08 -2.16
N ARG A 117 8.49 7.24 -2.68
CA ARG A 117 8.76 6.38 -3.83
C ARG A 117 9.26 7.17 -5.02
N ARG A 118 8.57 8.26 -5.35
CA ARG A 118 8.92 9.14 -6.47
C ARG A 118 10.27 9.83 -6.24
N LYS A 119 10.51 10.34 -5.02
CA LYS A 119 11.72 11.10 -4.68
C LYS A 119 12.98 10.22 -4.62
N GLU A 120 12.84 8.99 -4.13
CA GLU A 120 13.96 8.08 -3.88
C GLU A 120 14.06 6.95 -4.93
N SER A 121 13.20 6.94 -5.95
CA SER A 121 13.14 5.88 -6.99
C SER A 121 13.03 4.48 -6.38
N MET A 122 12.26 4.36 -5.29
CA MET A 122 12.12 3.15 -4.50
C MET A 122 11.07 2.21 -5.10
N THR A 123 11.32 0.90 -5.06
CA THR A 123 10.32 -0.12 -5.37
C THR A 123 9.51 -0.42 -4.11
N VAL A 124 8.18 -0.40 -4.22
CA VAL A 124 7.28 -0.76 -3.13
C VAL A 124 6.60 -2.09 -3.47
N PHE A 125 6.78 -3.07 -2.60
CA PHE A 125 6.07 -4.34 -2.62
C PHE A 125 5.09 -4.37 -1.45
N LEU A 126 3.80 -4.60 -1.72
CA LEU A 126 2.81 -4.66 -0.66
C LEU A 126 1.92 -5.89 -0.77
N THR A 127 1.51 -6.43 0.37
CA THR A 127 0.39 -7.35 0.46
C THR A 127 -0.83 -6.58 0.95
N THR A 128 -1.98 -6.83 0.36
CA THR A 128 -3.24 -6.20 0.77
C THR A 128 -4.44 -7.05 0.35
N HIS A 129 -5.53 -6.93 1.09
CA HIS A 129 -6.84 -7.42 0.71
C HIS A 129 -7.80 -6.27 0.31
N TYR A 130 -7.30 -5.02 0.28
CA TYR A 130 -8.04 -3.84 -0.16
C TYR A 130 -7.77 -3.57 -1.63
N MET A 131 -8.78 -3.73 -2.48
CA MET A 131 -8.65 -3.53 -3.93
C MET A 131 -8.29 -2.09 -4.31
N GLU A 132 -8.70 -1.10 -3.49
CA GLU A 132 -8.36 0.31 -3.72
C GLU A 132 -6.85 0.54 -3.70
N GLU A 133 -6.11 -0.19 -2.86
CA GLU A 133 -4.66 -0.07 -2.77
C GLU A 133 -3.92 -0.64 -3.99
N ALA A 134 -4.50 -1.65 -4.62
CA ALA A 134 -3.97 -2.24 -5.84
C ALA A 134 -4.18 -1.37 -7.08
N THR A 135 -5.11 -0.40 -7.04
CA THR A 135 -5.47 0.43 -8.21
C THR A 135 -4.30 1.27 -8.72
N ASP A 136 -3.44 1.71 -7.83
CA ASP A 136 -2.27 2.56 -8.14
C ASP A 136 -0.96 1.75 -8.31
N ALA A 137 -1.04 0.41 -8.27
CA ALA A 137 0.12 -0.44 -8.47
C ALA A 137 0.51 -0.53 -9.96
N ASP A 138 1.80 -0.67 -10.25
CA ASP A 138 2.27 -0.91 -11.61
C ASP A 138 2.01 -2.35 -12.05
N HIS A 139 2.01 -3.29 -11.09
CA HIS A 139 1.76 -4.71 -11.31
C HIS A 139 1.07 -5.33 -10.10
N VAL A 140 0.11 -6.19 -10.34
CA VAL A 140 -0.68 -6.90 -9.32
C VAL A 140 -0.59 -8.39 -9.56
N VAL A 141 -0.41 -9.15 -8.48
CA VAL A 141 -0.47 -10.62 -8.48
C VAL A 141 -1.57 -11.04 -7.52
N ILE A 142 -2.53 -11.82 -7.99
CA ILE A 142 -3.61 -12.37 -7.18
C ILE A 142 -3.27 -13.79 -6.80
N LEU A 143 -3.23 -14.05 -5.49
CA LEU A 143 -2.94 -15.36 -4.92
C LEU A 143 -4.22 -15.97 -4.33
N ASP A 144 -4.47 -17.23 -4.64
CA ASP A 144 -5.49 -18.05 -4.01
C ASP A 144 -4.93 -19.44 -3.70
N ALA A 145 -5.16 -19.93 -2.48
CA ALA A 145 -4.67 -21.21 -1.99
C ALA A 145 -3.18 -21.48 -2.30
N GLY A 146 -2.32 -20.44 -2.21
CA GLY A 146 -0.88 -20.53 -2.48
C GLY A 146 -0.50 -20.59 -3.96
N ARG A 147 -1.43 -20.33 -4.87
CA ARG A 147 -1.20 -20.31 -6.33
C ARG A 147 -1.51 -18.94 -6.91
N ILE A 148 -0.74 -18.55 -7.92
CA ILE A 148 -1.05 -17.36 -8.72
C ILE A 148 -2.25 -17.71 -9.60
N VAL A 149 -3.37 -17.01 -9.39
CA VAL A 149 -4.59 -17.18 -10.19
C VAL A 149 -4.74 -16.11 -11.26
N ALA A 150 -4.12 -14.95 -11.05
CA ALA A 150 -4.07 -13.87 -12.03
C ALA A 150 -2.89 -12.94 -11.75
N GLU A 151 -2.36 -12.32 -12.81
CA GLU A 151 -1.35 -11.28 -12.72
C GLU A 151 -1.44 -10.30 -13.89
N GLY A 152 -0.99 -9.07 -13.69
CA GLY A 152 -1.01 -8.01 -14.70
C GLY A 152 -1.13 -6.62 -14.10
N THR A 153 -1.27 -5.59 -14.95
CA THR A 153 -1.60 -4.25 -14.47
C THR A 153 -3.04 -4.22 -13.95
N PRO A 154 -3.40 -3.29 -13.05
CA PRO A 154 -4.79 -3.15 -12.56
C PRO A 154 -5.80 -3.05 -13.70
N LEU A 155 -5.46 -2.31 -14.77
CA LEU A 155 -6.33 -2.16 -15.95
C LEU A 155 -6.51 -3.48 -16.70
N GLN A 156 -5.43 -4.25 -16.91
CA GLN A 156 -5.51 -5.55 -17.56
C GLN A 156 -6.37 -6.53 -16.76
N LEU A 157 -6.20 -6.56 -15.43
CA LEU A 157 -7.00 -7.42 -14.57
C LEU A 157 -8.47 -7.00 -14.56
N LYS A 158 -8.74 -5.69 -14.49
CA LYS A 158 -10.11 -5.16 -14.61
C LYS A 158 -10.74 -5.59 -15.94
N ASN A 159 -10.09 -5.36 -17.05
CA ASN A 159 -10.62 -5.71 -18.39
C ASN A 159 -10.82 -7.21 -18.57
N ARG A 160 -10.00 -8.04 -17.89
CA ARG A 160 -10.10 -9.52 -18.02
C ARG A 160 -11.17 -10.13 -17.14
N TYR A 161 -11.41 -9.56 -15.94
CA TYR A 161 -12.26 -10.18 -14.92
C TYR A 161 -13.51 -9.38 -14.56
N THR A 162 -13.59 -8.11 -14.94
CA THR A 162 -14.79 -7.30 -14.81
C THR A 162 -15.19 -6.84 -16.20
N GLY A 163 -16.20 -7.49 -16.80
CA GLY A 163 -16.85 -6.97 -18.01
C GLY A 163 -17.42 -5.58 -17.72
N ASP A 164 -17.40 -4.69 -18.71
CA ASP A 164 -18.18 -3.46 -18.63
C ASP A 164 -19.65 -3.84 -18.71
N PHE A 165 -20.47 -3.30 -17.80
CA PHE A 165 -21.90 -3.56 -17.79
C PHE A 165 -22.65 -2.28 -18.16
N ILE A 166 -23.60 -2.42 -19.08
CA ILE A 166 -24.59 -1.39 -19.35
C ILE A 166 -25.86 -1.77 -18.60
N THR A 167 -26.38 -0.85 -17.77
CA THR A 167 -27.65 -1.03 -17.09
C THR A 167 -28.71 -0.18 -17.79
N LEU A 168 -29.70 -0.83 -18.38
CA LEU A 168 -30.82 -0.21 -19.06
C LEU A 168 -32.01 -0.08 -18.12
N TYR A 169 -32.36 1.12 -17.74
CA TYR A 169 -33.53 1.42 -16.91
C TYR A 169 -34.74 1.68 -17.81
N GLY A 170 -35.89 1.13 -17.42
CA GLY A 170 -37.18 1.34 -18.16
C GLY A 170 -37.25 0.66 -19.54
N ALA A 171 -36.26 -0.14 -19.93
CA ALA A 171 -36.29 -0.91 -21.14
C ALA A 171 -37.19 -2.13 -20.98
N SER A 172 -37.79 -2.59 -22.09
CA SER A 172 -38.48 -3.87 -22.17
C SER A 172 -37.50 -5.02 -22.40
N GLU A 173 -37.94 -6.24 -22.09
CA GLU A 173 -37.12 -7.44 -22.31
C GLU A 173 -36.80 -7.65 -23.82
N ALA A 174 -37.70 -7.24 -24.69
CA ALA A 174 -37.50 -7.28 -26.14
C ALA A 174 -36.37 -6.33 -26.59
N GLU A 175 -36.29 -5.16 -26.02
CA GLU A 175 -35.20 -4.20 -26.30
C GLU A 175 -33.85 -4.68 -25.75
N ALA A 176 -33.84 -5.32 -24.60
CA ALA A 176 -32.63 -5.95 -24.08
C ALA A 176 -32.14 -7.11 -24.95
N GLN A 177 -33.06 -7.91 -25.51
CA GLN A 177 -32.76 -9.01 -26.44
C GLN A 177 -32.20 -8.53 -27.78
N LEU A 178 -32.62 -7.36 -28.27
CA LEU A 178 -32.12 -6.78 -29.53
C LEU A 178 -30.61 -6.49 -29.50
N LEU A 179 -30.02 -6.35 -28.35
CA LEU A 179 -28.58 -6.18 -28.19
C LEU A 179 -27.78 -7.49 -28.36
N GLY A 180 -28.45 -8.61 -28.57
CA GLY A 180 -27.86 -9.90 -28.99
C GLY A 180 -26.93 -10.56 -27.96
N ARG A 181 -27.00 -10.13 -26.68
CA ARG A 181 -26.13 -10.60 -25.59
C ARG A 181 -26.96 -11.15 -24.42
N SER A 182 -26.32 -11.98 -23.58
CA SER A 182 -26.92 -12.41 -22.32
C SER A 182 -27.10 -11.21 -21.39
N PHE A 183 -28.21 -11.15 -20.67
CA PHE A 183 -28.49 -10.09 -19.71
C PHE A 183 -28.99 -10.64 -18.38
N GLU A 184 -28.71 -9.92 -17.32
CA GLU A 184 -29.25 -10.15 -16.00
C GLU A 184 -30.46 -9.26 -15.76
N LYS A 185 -31.56 -9.85 -15.26
CA LYS A 185 -32.77 -9.12 -14.93
C LYS A 185 -32.68 -8.55 -13.52
N LEU A 186 -32.75 -7.23 -13.41
CA LEU A 186 -32.74 -6.50 -12.14
C LEU A 186 -34.12 -5.88 -11.89
N PRO A 187 -34.49 -5.51 -10.65
CA PRO A 187 -35.72 -4.78 -10.37
C PRO A 187 -35.77 -3.46 -11.15
N GLY A 188 -36.63 -3.40 -12.20
CA GLY A 188 -36.79 -2.19 -13.03
C GLY A 188 -35.69 -1.92 -14.04
N ALA A 189 -34.76 -2.86 -14.28
CA ALA A 189 -33.65 -2.67 -15.19
C ALA A 189 -33.13 -4.00 -15.76
N PHE A 190 -32.35 -3.93 -16.84
CA PHE A 190 -31.59 -5.04 -17.40
C PHE A 190 -30.10 -4.68 -17.40
N ARG A 191 -29.26 -5.59 -16.90
CA ARG A 191 -27.81 -5.44 -16.94
C ARG A 191 -27.24 -6.33 -18.04
N ILE A 192 -26.50 -5.73 -18.94
CA ILE A 192 -25.90 -6.39 -20.10
C ILE A 192 -24.38 -6.30 -19.94
N GLU A 193 -23.69 -7.43 -20.02
CA GLU A 193 -22.25 -7.45 -20.11
C GLU A 193 -21.84 -7.04 -21.54
N VAL A 194 -21.07 -5.96 -21.63
CA VAL A 194 -20.44 -5.51 -22.88
C VAL A 194 -18.95 -5.85 -22.80
N GLY A 195 -18.44 -6.52 -23.83
CA GLY A 195 -17.00 -6.72 -23.98
C GLY A 195 -16.30 -5.37 -23.94
N SER A 196 -15.04 -5.35 -23.45
CA SER A 196 -14.24 -4.15 -23.29
C SER A 196 -14.42 -3.17 -24.46
N THR A 197 -14.70 -1.91 -24.15
CA THR A 197 -14.81 -0.80 -25.12
C THR A 197 -13.48 -0.42 -25.77
N ALA A 198 -12.45 -1.25 -25.66
CA ALA A 198 -11.09 -1.06 -26.19
C ALA A 198 -10.81 -1.90 -27.45
N GLU A 199 -11.85 -2.32 -28.20
CA GLU A 199 -11.75 -2.84 -29.57
C GLU A 199 -12.42 -1.90 -30.57
#